data_bed0e36479302d2a9a19f532a70e271f
#
_entry.id   bed0e36479302d2a9a19f532a70e271f
#
_cell.length_a   1.000
_cell.length_b   1.000
_cell.length_c   1.000
_cell.angle_alpha   90.00
_cell.angle_beta   90.00
_cell.angle_gamma   90.00
#
_symmetry.space_group_name_H-M   'P 1'
#
loop_
_entity.id
_entity.type
_entity.pdbx_description
1 polymer ?
#
loop_
_entity_poly.entity_id
_entity_poly.type
_entity_poly.pdbx_seq_one_letter_code
_entity_poly.pdbx_strand_id
1 'polypeptide(L)'
;MGTQGRNNGLVLMAFYTAAYFMITRCFKYFEYIFVALAFGSMIVYTLAVLNSFYIDPLGMFTLLTDQQTITDFTSTIGNKNLLSSYICIAMPVMIAMSGITEKTMLRAIYLFATGFGFAALMTADSDSGILGMAVFMIIYLVWFSNSLVRLKRFFLSATVMLLFAKLLRLFSLCFDDKNKGFDTFQEIFVFSGIGWILLVACAVVTGILYLIDYKKPNITISKAVPIALAVVFGFCAVAMIGIMVYFSCIDTKTDLGSFERIIRFNDIWGTHRGFMWIRSIWIFGDASFIEKLFGVGPDMFYSAFSPYFDDLSKYGDSSTNAAHNEYLNYLITIGITGLLSYLAIVCGTIKNAVKYAKENPMLIACVSAVICYAVQSVVNLYQPITTPLFFIFIALCEAFVRNAKAEKSAISAV
;
A
#
# COMPACT_ATOMS: atom_id res chain seq x y z
N MET A 1 -3.86 -26.21 -8.54
CA MET A 1 -2.84 -25.52 -7.77
C MET A 1 -2.38 -24.22 -8.43
N GLY A 2 -2.56 -23.98 -9.67
CA GLY A 2 -1.95 -22.92 -10.48
C GLY A 2 -0.75 -23.47 -11.26
N THR A 3 -0.47 -22.93 -12.42
CA THR A 3 0.38 -23.59 -13.41
C THR A 3 1.78 -23.00 -13.58
N GLN A 4 2.08 -21.81 -13.03
CA GLN A 4 3.32 -21.12 -13.41
C GLN A 4 4.07 -20.48 -12.23
N GLY A 5 4.29 -21.27 -11.19
CA GLY A 5 5.30 -20.93 -10.17
C GLY A 5 4.86 -20.01 -9.03
N ARG A 6 3.66 -19.40 -9.08
CA ARG A 6 3.18 -18.57 -7.96
C ARG A 6 2.28 -19.31 -6.98
N ASN A 7 1.72 -20.45 -7.36
CA ASN A 7 0.82 -21.25 -6.54
C ASN A 7 -0.43 -20.50 -6.00
N ASN A 8 -0.91 -19.53 -6.77
CA ASN A 8 -2.02 -18.64 -6.42
C ASN A 8 -3.40 -19.20 -6.83
N GLY A 9 -3.50 -20.51 -6.99
CA GLY A 9 -4.71 -21.18 -7.46
C GLY A 9 -5.77 -21.39 -6.38
N LEU A 10 -6.80 -22.17 -6.72
CA LEU A 10 -7.99 -22.42 -5.90
C LEU A 10 -7.68 -22.90 -4.47
N VAL A 11 -6.63 -23.73 -4.29
CA VAL A 11 -6.23 -24.25 -2.98
C VAL A 11 -5.84 -23.13 -2.01
N LEU A 12 -5.05 -22.15 -2.48
CA LEU A 12 -4.66 -20.99 -1.66
C LEU A 12 -5.87 -20.13 -1.29
N MET A 13 -6.81 -19.92 -2.23
CA MET A 13 -8.05 -19.20 -1.96
C MET A 13 -8.94 -19.93 -0.92
N ALA A 14 -8.96 -21.26 -0.95
CA ALA A 14 -9.64 -22.06 0.07
C ALA A 14 -9.00 -21.87 1.46
N PHE A 15 -7.66 -21.80 1.54
CA PHE A 15 -6.97 -21.47 2.80
C PHE A 15 -7.30 -20.06 3.30
N TYR A 16 -7.37 -19.05 2.43
CA TYR A 16 -7.79 -17.71 2.84
C TYR A 16 -9.22 -17.71 3.38
N THR A 17 -10.12 -18.47 2.73
CA THR A 17 -11.50 -18.60 3.19
C THR A 17 -11.57 -19.29 4.55
N ALA A 18 -10.83 -20.39 4.75
CA ALA A 18 -10.76 -21.08 6.04
C ALA A 18 -10.19 -20.16 7.14
N ALA A 19 -9.08 -19.46 6.86
CA ALA A 19 -8.48 -18.51 7.79
C ALA A 19 -9.45 -17.37 8.13
N TYR A 20 -10.19 -16.83 7.14
CA TYR A 20 -11.24 -15.83 7.39
C TYR A 20 -12.29 -16.34 8.38
N PHE A 21 -12.84 -17.52 8.19
CA PHE A 21 -13.83 -18.07 9.12
C PHE A 21 -13.26 -18.38 10.50
N MET A 22 -12.03 -18.89 10.57
CA MET A 22 -11.35 -19.12 11.85
C MET A 22 -11.14 -17.81 12.63
N ILE A 23 -10.57 -16.80 11.98
CA ILE A 23 -10.31 -15.50 12.62
C ILE A 23 -11.62 -14.83 13.04
N THR A 24 -12.60 -14.75 12.16
CA THR A 24 -13.87 -14.08 12.47
C THR A 24 -14.68 -14.76 13.57
N ARG A 25 -14.44 -16.04 13.85
CA ARG A 25 -15.17 -16.82 14.88
C ARG A 25 -14.40 -17.01 16.18
N CYS A 26 -13.06 -17.17 16.08
CA CYS A 26 -12.22 -17.60 17.20
C CYS A 26 -11.33 -16.48 17.73
N PHE A 27 -11.13 -15.40 16.99
CA PHE A 27 -10.23 -14.33 17.39
C PHE A 27 -10.72 -13.63 18.66
N LYS A 28 -9.83 -13.59 19.65
CA LYS A 28 -9.96 -12.75 20.86
C LYS A 28 -8.90 -11.67 20.80
N TYR A 29 -9.32 -10.42 21.02
CA TYR A 29 -8.39 -9.29 21.01
C TYR A 29 -7.32 -9.46 22.08
N PHE A 30 -6.09 -9.28 21.68
CA PHE A 30 -4.92 -9.26 22.53
C PHE A 30 -4.17 -7.95 22.29
N GLU A 31 -3.99 -7.14 23.34
CA GLU A 31 -3.48 -5.77 23.21
C GLU A 31 -2.15 -5.68 22.45
N TYR A 32 -1.28 -6.68 22.60
CA TYR A 32 0.07 -6.66 22.02
C TYR A 32 0.16 -7.23 20.60
N ILE A 33 -0.95 -7.61 19.96
CA ILE A 33 -0.89 -8.15 18.59
C ILE A 33 -0.29 -7.16 17.58
N PHE A 34 -0.64 -5.87 17.71
CA PHE A 34 -0.09 -4.83 16.84
C PHE A 34 1.33 -4.44 17.25
N VAL A 35 1.72 -4.63 18.52
CA VAL A 35 3.09 -4.47 19.00
C VAL A 35 3.97 -5.57 18.40
N ALA A 36 3.50 -6.81 18.39
CA ALA A 36 4.20 -7.93 17.76
C ALA A 36 4.39 -7.69 16.24
N LEU A 37 3.33 -7.18 15.57
CA LEU A 37 3.45 -6.78 14.16
C LEU A 37 4.50 -5.66 13.98
N ALA A 38 4.54 -4.66 14.86
CA ALA A 38 5.53 -3.58 14.79
C ALA A 38 6.96 -4.11 14.92
N PHE A 39 7.23 -4.96 15.91
CA PHE A 39 8.57 -5.56 16.09
C PHE A 39 8.96 -6.48 14.93
N GLY A 40 8.06 -7.34 14.47
CA GLY A 40 8.32 -8.18 13.29
C GLY A 40 8.61 -7.35 12.04
N SER A 41 7.82 -6.27 11.83
CA SER A 41 8.05 -5.35 10.72
C SER A 41 9.38 -4.61 10.83
N MET A 42 9.79 -4.20 12.03
CA MET A 42 11.09 -3.54 12.22
C MET A 42 12.26 -4.44 11.82
N ILE A 43 12.19 -5.76 12.06
CA ILE A 43 13.22 -6.71 11.58
C ILE A 43 13.26 -6.69 10.04
N VAL A 44 12.11 -6.80 9.37
CA VAL A 44 12.00 -6.74 7.91
C VAL A 44 12.54 -5.42 7.36
N TYR A 45 12.20 -4.30 8.00
CA TYR A 45 12.65 -2.96 7.61
C TYR A 45 14.15 -2.77 7.81
N THR A 46 14.72 -3.28 8.91
CA THR A 46 16.16 -3.26 9.16
C THR A 46 16.92 -3.97 8.06
N LEU A 47 16.49 -5.17 7.72
CA LEU A 47 17.14 -5.94 6.66
C LEU A 47 16.99 -5.24 5.30
N ALA A 48 15.83 -4.62 5.01
CA ALA A 48 15.63 -3.87 3.78
C ALA A 48 16.59 -2.67 3.67
N VAL A 49 16.72 -1.88 4.72
CA VAL A 49 17.65 -0.74 4.76
C VAL A 49 19.09 -1.21 4.62
N LEU A 50 19.51 -2.24 5.36
CA LEU A 50 20.88 -2.77 5.27
C LEU A 50 21.18 -3.32 3.87
N ASN A 51 20.28 -4.11 3.31
CA ASN A 51 20.45 -4.69 1.97
C ASN A 51 20.54 -3.62 0.86
N SER A 52 19.91 -2.45 1.03
CA SER A 52 20.04 -1.36 0.05
C SER A 52 21.46 -0.77 0.02
N PHE A 53 22.24 -0.95 1.08
CA PHE A 53 23.65 -0.58 1.16
C PHE A 53 24.59 -1.78 0.98
N TYR A 54 24.13 -2.87 0.38
CA TYR A 54 24.88 -4.11 0.17
C TYR A 54 25.37 -4.77 1.47
N ILE A 55 24.77 -4.43 2.61
CA ILE A 55 25.06 -5.09 3.89
C ILE A 55 24.11 -6.28 4.03
N ASP A 56 24.66 -7.48 4.06
CA ASP A 56 23.92 -8.74 4.12
C ASP A 56 24.26 -9.53 5.40
N PRO A 57 23.64 -9.20 6.53
CA PRO A 57 23.96 -9.84 7.80
C PRO A 57 23.54 -11.32 7.88
N LEU A 58 22.67 -11.78 6.98
CA LEU A 58 22.17 -13.15 6.95
C LEU A 58 22.82 -14.01 5.85
N GLY A 59 23.72 -13.45 5.04
CA GLY A 59 24.39 -14.15 3.95
C GLY A 59 23.47 -14.54 2.79
N MET A 60 22.33 -13.84 2.62
CA MET A 60 21.33 -14.17 1.60
C MET A 60 21.83 -13.90 0.17
N PHE A 61 22.72 -12.92 -0.02
CA PHE A 61 23.30 -12.60 -1.33
C PHE A 61 24.19 -13.70 -1.86
N THR A 62 24.78 -14.52 -0.99
CA THR A 62 25.64 -15.66 -1.40
C THR A 62 24.85 -16.76 -2.13
N LEU A 63 23.53 -16.75 -1.99
CA LEU A 63 22.62 -17.70 -2.64
C LEU A 63 22.17 -17.23 -4.03
N LEU A 64 22.54 -16.00 -4.42
CA LEU A 64 22.11 -15.37 -5.69
C LEU A 64 23.25 -15.48 -6.70
N THR A 65 22.88 -15.75 -7.95
CA THR A 65 23.84 -16.10 -9.02
C THR A 65 24.30 -14.92 -9.85
N ASP A 66 23.53 -13.81 -9.87
CA ASP A 66 23.82 -12.67 -10.71
C ASP A 66 23.62 -11.33 -9.98
N GLN A 67 24.32 -10.31 -10.47
CA GLN A 67 24.34 -8.97 -9.86
C GLN A 67 22.97 -8.26 -9.95
N GLN A 68 22.19 -8.51 -11.02
CA GLN A 68 20.87 -7.91 -11.16
C GLN A 68 19.93 -8.43 -10.08
N THR A 69 19.93 -9.74 -9.86
CA THR A 69 19.15 -10.37 -8.78
C THR A 69 19.55 -9.83 -7.41
N ILE A 70 20.87 -9.63 -7.15
CA ILE A 70 21.35 -9.01 -5.91
C ILE A 70 20.81 -7.57 -5.76
N THR A 71 20.80 -6.80 -6.86
CA THR A 71 20.30 -5.41 -6.85
C THR A 71 18.81 -5.36 -6.52
N ASP A 72 18.02 -6.28 -7.05
CA ASP A 72 16.56 -6.33 -6.85
C ASP A 72 16.14 -7.02 -5.56
N PHE A 73 17.05 -7.81 -4.95
CA PHE A 73 16.79 -8.52 -3.70
C PHE A 73 16.74 -7.56 -2.51
N THR A 74 15.74 -7.72 -1.66
CA THR A 74 15.60 -6.88 -0.47
C THR A 74 14.92 -7.63 0.68
N SER A 75 15.51 -7.53 1.87
CA SER A 75 15.00 -8.14 3.10
C SER A 75 14.77 -9.66 2.96
N THR A 76 14.05 -10.26 3.89
CA THR A 76 13.57 -11.64 3.80
C THR A 76 12.44 -11.84 2.78
N ILE A 77 11.95 -10.77 2.20
CA ILE A 77 10.87 -10.78 1.20
C ILE A 77 11.43 -11.03 -0.21
N GLY A 78 12.67 -10.63 -0.47
CA GLY A 78 13.41 -10.99 -1.66
C GLY A 78 13.14 -10.16 -2.92
N ASN A 79 12.17 -9.24 -2.91
CA ASN A 79 11.85 -8.39 -4.06
C ASN A 79 11.30 -7.03 -3.65
N LYS A 80 11.68 -5.97 -4.35
CA LYS A 80 11.32 -4.56 -4.10
C LYS A 80 9.80 -4.33 -4.08
N ASN A 81 9.09 -4.82 -5.11
CA ASN A 81 7.63 -4.67 -5.22
C ASN A 81 6.88 -5.47 -4.14
N LEU A 82 7.40 -6.64 -3.76
CA LEU A 82 6.84 -7.45 -2.68
C LEU A 82 7.01 -6.77 -1.33
N LEU A 83 8.19 -6.21 -1.07
CA LEU A 83 8.46 -5.44 0.14
C LEU A 83 7.55 -4.22 0.23
N SER A 84 7.36 -3.48 -0.86
CA SER A 84 6.47 -2.32 -0.86
C SER A 84 5.02 -2.70 -0.57
N SER A 85 4.54 -3.85 -1.05
CA SER A 85 3.22 -4.38 -0.71
C SER A 85 3.10 -4.72 0.78
N TYR A 86 4.13 -5.34 1.36
CA TYR A 86 4.17 -5.60 2.80
C TYR A 86 4.12 -4.30 3.61
N ILE A 87 4.91 -3.30 3.22
CA ILE A 87 4.93 -1.98 3.87
C ILE A 87 3.56 -1.30 3.77
N CYS A 88 2.88 -1.39 2.62
CA CYS A 88 1.54 -0.86 2.41
C CYS A 88 0.44 -1.56 3.22
N ILE A 89 0.74 -2.69 3.85
CA ILE A 89 -0.13 -3.32 4.85
C ILE A 89 0.29 -2.91 6.26
N ALA A 90 1.55 -3.13 6.62
CA ALA A 90 2.01 -3.01 8.00
C ALA A 90 2.14 -1.55 8.47
N MET A 91 2.71 -0.66 7.66
CA MET A 91 2.96 0.74 8.05
C MET A 91 1.67 1.55 8.28
N PRO A 92 0.58 1.44 7.47
CA PRO A 92 -0.70 2.07 7.77
C PRO A 92 -1.29 1.67 9.13
N VAL A 93 -1.10 0.42 9.54
CA VAL A 93 -1.48 -0.04 10.88
C VAL A 93 -0.71 0.72 11.96
N MET A 94 0.61 0.89 11.79
CA MET A 94 1.44 1.63 12.76
C MET A 94 1.05 3.10 12.83
N ILE A 95 0.81 3.75 11.68
CA ILE A 95 0.32 5.13 11.59
C ILE A 95 -1.02 5.26 12.35
N ALA A 96 -1.96 4.36 12.08
CA ALA A 96 -3.26 4.38 12.74
C ALA A 96 -3.15 4.12 14.25
N MET A 97 -2.36 3.12 14.66
CA MET A 97 -2.13 2.82 16.08
C MET A 97 -1.47 3.97 16.82
N SER A 98 -0.50 4.67 16.21
CA SER A 98 0.08 5.89 16.80
C SER A 98 -0.98 6.99 16.99
N GLY A 99 -1.95 7.04 16.08
CA GLY A 99 -3.05 8.00 16.07
C GLY A 99 -4.15 7.73 17.10
N ILE A 100 -4.37 6.48 17.49
CA ILE A 100 -5.48 6.10 18.38
C ILE A 100 -5.05 5.71 19.79
N THR A 101 -3.82 5.18 20.01
CA THR A 101 -3.39 4.75 21.35
C THR A 101 -3.19 5.91 22.32
N GLU A 102 -3.64 5.73 23.55
CA GLU A 102 -3.44 6.71 24.63
C GLU A 102 -2.14 6.48 25.42
N LYS A 103 -1.59 5.24 25.38
CA LYS A 103 -0.36 4.89 26.08
C LYS A 103 0.86 5.48 25.34
N THR A 104 1.55 6.42 25.98
CA THR A 104 2.67 7.16 25.37
C THR A 104 3.79 6.25 24.89
N MET A 105 4.14 5.20 25.64
CA MET A 105 5.17 4.23 25.25
C MET A 105 4.78 3.48 23.98
N LEU A 106 3.54 2.99 23.89
CA LEU A 106 3.06 2.30 22.71
C LEU A 106 3.02 3.23 21.50
N ARG A 107 2.60 4.48 21.70
CA ARG A 107 2.63 5.50 20.63
C ARG A 107 4.05 5.72 20.12
N ALA A 108 5.05 5.80 21.01
CA ALA A 108 6.44 5.94 20.61
C ALA A 108 6.93 4.73 19.79
N ILE A 109 6.58 3.50 20.19
CA ILE A 109 6.91 2.28 19.43
C ILE A 109 6.29 2.34 18.02
N TYR A 110 5.01 2.68 17.89
CA TYR A 110 4.34 2.76 16.60
C TYR A 110 4.89 3.90 15.73
N LEU A 111 5.23 5.05 16.30
CA LEU A 111 5.86 6.16 15.58
C LEU A 111 7.26 5.77 15.08
N PHE A 112 8.06 5.10 15.92
CA PHE A 112 9.36 4.61 15.49
C PHE A 112 9.24 3.60 14.36
N ALA A 113 8.34 2.62 14.48
CA ALA A 113 8.06 1.65 13.43
C ALA A 113 7.53 2.30 12.15
N THR A 114 6.72 3.37 12.26
CA THR A 114 6.25 4.18 11.12
C THR A 114 7.43 4.86 10.40
N GLY A 115 8.30 5.55 11.14
CA GLY A 115 9.47 6.22 10.56
C GLY A 115 10.42 5.24 9.88
N PHE A 116 10.70 4.13 10.55
CA PHE A 116 11.57 3.08 10.02
C PHE A 116 10.96 2.38 8.81
N GLY A 117 9.62 2.16 8.81
CA GLY A 117 8.88 1.66 7.67
C GLY A 117 8.95 2.59 6.46
N PHE A 118 8.91 3.92 6.69
CA PHE A 118 9.07 4.88 5.61
C PHE A 118 10.49 4.88 5.04
N ALA A 119 11.54 4.78 5.89
CA ALA A 119 12.91 4.58 5.41
C ALA A 119 13.03 3.29 4.56
N ALA A 120 12.44 2.18 5.01
CA ALA A 120 12.40 0.94 4.24
C ALA A 120 11.61 1.08 2.92
N LEU A 121 10.54 1.88 2.88
CA LEU A 121 9.80 2.18 1.65
C LEU A 121 10.66 2.95 0.64
N MET A 122 11.48 3.89 1.12
CA MET A 122 12.45 4.60 0.27
C MET A 122 13.48 3.65 -0.32
N THR A 123 13.96 2.67 0.45
CA THR A 123 14.94 1.68 -0.03
C THR A 123 14.30 0.55 -0.87
N ALA A 124 12.98 0.39 -0.81
CA ALA A 124 12.26 -0.58 -1.65
C ALA A 124 12.24 -0.20 -3.13
N ASP A 125 12.54 1.06 -3.47
CA ASP A 125 12.67 1.53 -4.84
C ASP A 125 11.46 1.11 -5.71
N SER A 126 10.25 1.37 -5.21
CA SER A 126 8.99 0.95 -5.83
C SER A 126 7.94 2.05 -5.80
N ASP A 127 7.65 2.61 -6.96
CA ASP A 127 6.67 3.68 -7.15
C ASP A 127 5.26 3.27 -6.73
N SER A 128 4.94 1.98 -6.86
CA SER A 128 3.62 1.45 -6.45
C SER A 128 3.39 1.59 -4.95
N GLY A 129 4.45 1.39 -4.14
CA GLY A 129 4.37 1.58 -2.69
C GLY A 129 4.22 3.04 -2.30
N ILE A 130 4.93 3.94 -2.98
CA ILE A 130 4.83 5.38 -2.75
C ILE A 130 3.42 5.88 -3.11
N LEU A 131 2.89 5.46 -4.27
CA LEU A 131 1.54 5.81 -4.70
C LEU A 131 0.49 5.33 -3.68
N GLY A 132 0.56 4.05 -3.28
CA GLY A 132 -0.35 3.48 -2.28
C GLY A 132 -0.31 4.25 -0.97
N MET A 133 0.90 4.55 -0.47
CA MET A 133 1.09 5.29 0.77
C MET A 133 0.63 6.75 0.66
N ALA A 134 0.91 7.44 -0.45
CA ALA A 134 0.48 8.83 -0.67
C ALA A 134 -1.04 8.94 -0.68
N VAL A 135 -1.74 8.08 -1.43
CA VAL A 135 -3.20 8.09 -1.46
C VAL A 135 -3.79 7.72 -0.10
N PHE A 136 -3.19 6.72 0.59
CA PHE A 136 -3.58 6.39 1.96
C PHE A 136 -3.44 7.59 2.90
N MET A 137 -2.31 8.32 2.86
CA MET A 137 -2.07 9.50 3.71
C MET A 137 -3.09 10.61 3.44
N ILE A 138 -3.50 10.81 2.19
CA ILE A 138 -4.57 11.76 1.82
C ILE A 138 -5.90 11.33 2.45
N ILE A 139 -6.31 10.08 2.29
CA ILE A 139 -7.55 9.54 2.87
C ILE A 139 -7.52 9.66 4.40
N TYR A 140 -6.37 9.33 5.00
CA TYR A 140 -6.19 9.38 6.44
C TYR A 140 -6.21 10.81 6.99
N LEU A 141 -5.62 11.77 6.28
CA LEU A 141 -5.70 13.20 6.60
C LEU A 141 -7.16 13.68 6.60
N VAL A 142 -7.92 13.38 5.56
CA VAL A 142 -9.35 13.72 5.48
C VAL A 142 -10.10 13.12 6.66
N TRP A 143 -9.88 11.84 6.95
CA TRP A 143 -10.58 11.16 8.05
C TRP A 143 -10.22 11.71 9.43
N PHE A 144 -8.95 12.08 9.65
CA PHE A 144 -8.47 12.59 10.95
C PHE A 144 -8.66 14.10 11.14
N SER A 145 -8.94 14.85 10.08
CA SER A 145 -9.13 16.30 10.13
C SER A 145 -10.38 16.75 10.91
N ASN A 146 -11.22 15.81 11.34
CA ASN A 146 -12.40 16.08 12.16
C ASN A 146 -12.10 16.26 13.67
N SER A 147 -10.85 16.04 14.11
CA SER A 147 -10.43 16.11 15.51
C SER A 147 -9.02 16.69 15.63
N LEU A 148 -8.85 17.72 16.46
CA LEU A 148 -7.54 18.35 16.68
C LEU A 148 -6.51 17.34 17.19
N VAL A 149 -6.90 16.45 18.12
CA VAL A 149 -6.03 15.42 18.68
C VAL A 149 -5.56 14.45 17.60
N ARG A 150 -6.45 14.02 16.70
CA ARG A 150 -6.10 13.11 15.60
C ARG A 150 -5.25 13.81 14.56
N LEU A 151 -5.58 15.06 14.24
CA LEU A 151 -4.85 15.86 13.25
C LEU A 151 -3.40 16.12 13.68
N LYS A 152 -3.17 16.51 14.97
CA LYS A 152 -1.80 16.68 15.47
C LYS A 152 -0.99 15.38 15.45
N ARG A 153 -1.62 14.23 15.75
CA ARG A 153 -0.96 12.92 15.69
C ARG A 153 -0.65 12.50 14.25
N PHE A 154 -1.52 12.85 13.29
CA PHE A 154 -1.26 12.66 11.87
C PHE A 154 -0.01 13.42 11.42
N PHE A 155 0.07 14.73 11.70
CA PHE A 155 1.24 15.52 11.33
C PHE A 155 2.51 15.09 12.07
N LEU A 156 2.40 14.62 13.31
CA LEU A 156 3.52 14.00 14.02
C LEU A 156 4.02 12.76 13.29
N SER A 157 3.13 11.87 12.82
CA SER A 157 3.52 10.69 12.04
C SER A 157 4.20 11.08 10.72
N ALA A 158 3.66 12.07 10.00
CA ALA A 158 4.27 12.60 8.78
C ALA A 158 5.66 13.22 9.04
N THR A 159 5.81 13.96 10.14
CA THR A 159 7.11 14.53 10.55
C THR A 159 8.12 13.42 10.83
N VAL A 160 7.71 12.36 11.54
CA VAL A 160 8.59 11.22 11.85
C VAL A 160 8.97 10.47 10.56
N MET A 161 8.05 10.25 9.63
CA MET A 161 8.35 9.65 8.32
C MET A 161 9.44 10.44 7.59
N LEU A 162 9.26 11.76 7.45
CA LEU A 162 10.23 12.62 6.76
C LEU A 162 11.57 12.71 7.50
N LEU A 163 11.55 12.71 8.84
CA LEU A 163 12.77 12.65 9.65
C LEU A 163 13.57 11.39 9.34
N PHE A 164 12.92 10.21 9.30
CA PHE A 164 13.59 8.95 8.99
C PHE A 164 14.10 8.89 7.55
N ALA A 165 13.44 9.53 6.58
CA ALA A 165 13.99 9.69 5.23
C ALA A 165 15.29 10.52 5.26
N LYS A 166 15.37 11.57 6.10
CA LYS A 166 16.60 12.35 6.27
C LYS A 166 17.69 11.62 7.07
N LEU A 167 17.30 10.80 8.05
CA LEU A 167 18.25 9.91 8.73
C LEU A 167 18.83 8.86 7.77
N LEU A 168 18.04 8.37 6.82
CA LEU A 168 18.52 7.49 5.75
C LEU A 168 19.57 8.19 4.88
N ARG A 169 19.39 9.49 4.56
CA ARG A 169 20.43 10.29 3.89
C ARG A 169 21.71 10.37 4.70
N LEU A 170 21.62 10.64 6.00
CA LEU A 170 22.80 10.67 6.87
C LEU A 170 23.48 9.30 6.95
N PHE A 171 22.68 8.24 6.98
CA PHE A 171 23.21 6.87 6.95
C PHE A 171 23.94 6.58 5.63
N SER A 172 23.44 7.06 4.48
CA SER A 172 24.12 6.87 3.18
C SER A 172 25.51 7.49 3.14
N LEU A 173 25.73 8.62 3.82
CA LEU A 173 27.05 9.26 3.91
C LEU A 173 28.10 8.40 4.61
N CYS A 174 27.68 7.51 5.53
CA CYS A 174 28.59 6.57 6.21
C CYS A 174 29.16 5.49 5.28
N PHE A 175 28.56 5.32 4.09
CA PHE A 175 28.94 4.30 3.10
C PHE A 175 29.41 4.90 1.78
N ASP A 176 29.88 6.14 1.78
CA ASP A 176 30.33 6.88 0.58
C ASP A 176 29.28 6.84 -0.55
N ASP A 177 28.01 6.96 -0.19
CA ASP A 177 26.84 6.85 -1.08
C ASP A 177 26.76 5.54 -1.91
N LYS A 178 27.49 4.49 -1.52
CA LYS A 178 27.37 3.17 -2.13
C LYS A 178 26.05 2.53 -1.73
N ASN A 179 25.11 2.52 -2.65
CA ASN A 179 23.77 1.96 -2.47
C ASN A 179 23.24 1.40 -3.80
N LYS A 180 22.11 0.71 -3.73
CA LYS A 180 21.45 0.09 -4.90
C LYS A 180 20.77 1.08 -5.84
N GLY A 181 20.81 2.36 -5.54
CA GLY A 181 20.10 3.44 -6.24
C GLY A 181 18.76 3.79 -5.57
N PHE A 182 18.25 4.95 -5.98
CA PHE A 182 16.94 5.46 -5.59
C PHE A 182 16.27 6.02 -6.83
N ASP A 183 14.99 5.70 -7.04
CA ASP A 183 14.21 6.31 -8.10
C ASP A 183 13.87 7.78 -7.79
N THR A 184 13.37 8.49 -8.80
CA THR A 184 13.12 9.93 -8.77
C THR A 184 12.28 10.38 -7.57
N PHE A 185 11.22 9.65 -7.23
CA PHE A 185 10.37 10.02 -6.09
C PHE A 185 11.08 9.81 -4.75
N GLN A 186 11.84 8.74 -4.59
CA GLN A 186 12.63 8.46 -3.40
C GLN A 186 13.74 9.50 -3.22
N GLU A 187 14.40 9.90 -4.32
CA GLU A 187 15.40 10.97 -4.31
C GLU A 187 14.85 12.29 -3.77
N ILE A 188 13.60 12.66 -4.13
CA ILE A 188 12.96 13.88 -3.63
C ILE A 188 12.87 13.86 -2.10
N PHE A 189 12.47 12.77 -1.49
CA PHE A 189 12.34 12.69 -0.04
C PHE A 189 13.69 12.57 0.68
N VAL A 190 14.60 11.77 0.15
CA VAL A 190 15.86 11.43 0.81
C VAL A 190 16.92 12.48 0.56
N PHE A 191 17.21 12.79 -0.71
CA PHE A 191 18.38 13.58 -1.10
C PHE A 191 18.09 15.06 -1.33
N SER A 192 16.91 15.42 -1.90
CA SER A 192 16.65 16.79 -2.32
C SER A 192 16.38 17.75 -1.16
N GLY A 193 16.52 19.06 -1.47
CA GLY A 193 16.11 20.15 -0.57
C GLY A 193 14.61 20.18 -0.29
N ILE A 194 13.77 19.68 -1.22
CA ILE A 194 12.32 19.60 -1.05
C ILE A 194 11.97 18.74 0.17
N GLY A 195 12.65 17.61 0.36
CA GLY A 195 12.43 16.76 1.54
C GLY A 195 12.71 17.49 2.87
N TRP A 196 13.69 18.41 2.92
CA TRP A 196 13.93 19.24 4.09
C TRP A 196 12.81 20.28 4.30
N ILE A 197 12.35 20.91 3.22
CA ILE A 197 11.23 21.87 3.28
C ILE A 197 9.97 21.17 3.81
N LEU A 198 9.67 19.98 3.31
CA LEU A 198 8.52 19.18 3.77
C LEU A 198 8.64 18.78 5.23
N LEU A 199 9.84 18.35 5.67
CA LEU A 199 10.10 18.00 7.07
C LEU A 199 9.86 19.20 8.00
N VAL A 200 10.45 20.35 7.66
CA VAL A 200 10.30 21.58 8.47
C VAL A 200 8.84 22.04 8.48
N ALA A 201 8.17 22.04 7.33
CA ALA A 201 6.75 22.40 7.24
C ALA A 201 5.87 21.49 8.11
N CYS A 202 6.03 20.17 8.03
CA CYS A 202 5.30 19.23 8.86
C CYS A 202 5.62 19.39 10.36
N ALA A 203 6.89 19.63 10.71
CA ALA A 203 7.30 19.85 12.11
C ALA A 203 6.69 21.15 12.66
N VAL A 204 6.69 22.23 11.89
CA VAL A 204 6.06 23.51 12.28
C VAL A 204 4.56 23.34 12.47
N VAL A 205 3.86 22.69 11.52
CA VAL A 205 2.42 22.42 11.64
C VAL A 205 2.15 21.55 12.89
N THR A 206 2.96 20.51 13.11
CA THR A 206 2.88 19.69 14.33
C THR A 206 3.00 20.55 15.57
N GLY A 207 4.03 21.38 15.68
CA GLY A 207 4.24 22.27 16.82
C GLY A 207 3.06 23.24 17.05
N ILE A 208 2.55 23.85 15.97
CA ILE A 208 1.38 24.75 16.04
C ILE A 208 0.15 24.00 16.58
N LEU A 209 -0.13 22.80 16.06
CA LEU A 209 -1.29 22.01 16.50
C LEU A 209 -1.17 21.58 17.96
N TYR A 210 0.04 21.24 18.44
CA TYR A 210 0.28 20.95 19.86
C TYR A 210 0.12 22.19 20.73
N LEU A 211 0.56 23.38 20.29
CA LEU A 211 0.37 24.65 20.99
C LEU A 211 -1.11 25.05 21.07
N ILE A 212 -1.87 24.84 19.98
CA ILE A 212 -3.31 25.10 19.97
C ILE A 212 -4.02 24.18 20.97
N ASP A 213 -3.69 22.89 20.95
CA ASP A 213 -4.28 21.90 21.85
C ASP A 213 -3.97 22.22 23.33
N TYR A 214 -2.73 22.67 23.61
CA TYR A 214 -2.32 23.10 24.96
C TYR A 214 -3.08 24.34 25.42
N LYS A 215 -3.22 25.36 24.56
CA LYS A 215 -3.91 26.63 24.90
C LYS A 215 -5.43 26.51 24.90
N LYS A 216 -6.00 25.65 24.10
CA LYS A 216 -7.44 25.47 23.86
C LYS A 216 -7.80 23.99 23.69
N PRO A 217 -7.77 23.17 24.77
CA PRO A 217 -7.89 21.72 24.69
C PRO A 217 -9.23 21.21 24.16
N ASN A 218 -10.27 22.03 24.15
CA ASN A 218 -11.62 21.64 23.71
C ASN A 218 -12.03 22.26 22.36
N ILE A 219 -11.05 22.64 21.54
CA ILE A 219 -11.38 23.20 20.22
C ILE A 219 -11.99 22.13 19.32
N THR A 220 -13.15 22.42 18.77
CA THR A 220 -13.82 21.53 17.81
C THR A 220 -13.50 21.99 16.38
N ILE A 221 -13.07 21.06 15.56
CA ILE A 221 -12.85 21.33 14.12
C ILE A 221 -14.21 21.26 13.41
N SER A 222 -14.52 22.27 12.61
CA SER A 222 -15.74 22.28 11.80
C SER A 222 -15.80 21.08 10.85
N LYS A 223 -16.96 20.47 10.71
CA LYS A 223 -17.23 19.42 9.71
C LYS A 223 -16.97 19.87 8.27
N ALA A 224 -16.92 21.17 8.01
CA ALA A 224 -16.54 21.71 6.71
C ALA A 224 -15.08 21.40 6.32
N VAL A 225 -14.17 21.27 7.29
CA VAL A 225 -12.74 21.01 7.01
C VAL A 225 -12.52 19.67 6.29
N PRO A 226 -12.96 18.50 6.83
CA PRO A 226 -12.79 17.24 6.09
C PRO A 226 -13.55 17.22 4.76
N ILE A 227 -14.70 17.88 4.65
CA ILE A 227 -15.44 17.98 3.39
C ILE A 227 -14.64 18.80 2.36
N ALA A 228 -14.12 19.97 2.76
CA ALA A 228 -13.32 20.80 1.89
C ALA A 228 -12.05 20.08 1.40
N LEU A 229 -11.35 19.38 2.30
CA LEU A 229 -10.18 18.55 1.93
C LEU A 229 -10.57 17.44 0.94
N ALA A 230 -11.68 16.72 1.20
CA ALA A 230 -12.15 15.68 0.30
C ALA A 230 -12.50 16.23 -1.09
N VAL A 231 -13.13 17.39 -1.17
CA VAL A 231 -13.47 18.05 -2.44
C VAL A 231 -12.21 18.48 -3.19
N VAL A 232 -11.25 19.11 -2.50
CA VAL A 232 -9.97 19.54 -3.11
C VAL A 232 -9.20 18.35 -3.65
N PHE A 233 -8.98 17.31 -2.85
CA PHE A 233 -8.25 16.12 -3.30
C PHE A 233 -9.01 15.34 -4.39
N GLY A 234 -10.34 15.27 -4.29
CA GLY A 234 -11.17 14.69 -5.34
C GLY A 234 -11.06 15.46 -6.66
N PHE A 235 -11.09 16.79 -6.61
CA PHE A 235 -10.88 17.63 -7.78
C PHE A 235 -9.48 17.43 -8.39
N CYS A 236 -8.43 17.39 -7.56
CA CYS A 236 -7.07 17.12 -8.03
C CYS A 236 -6.95 15.74 -8.71
N ALA A 237 -7.59 14.72 -8.16
CA ALA A 237 -7.59 13.38 -8.75
C ALA A 237 -8.31 13.36 -10.12
N VAL A 238 -9.48 13.98 -10.21
CA VAL A 238 -10.22 14.09 -11.48
C VAL A 238 -9.43 14.91 -12.51
N ALA A 239 -8.81 16.02 -12.09
CA ALA A 239 -7.96 16.83 -12.96
C ALA A 239 -6.76 16.03 -13.49
N MET A 240 -6.09 15.24 -12.64
CA MET A 240 -4.99 14.37 -13.06
C MET A 240 -5.43 13.34 -14.09
N ILE A 241 -6.56 12.65 -13.84
CA ILE A 241 -7.14 11.71 -14.81
C ILE A 241 -7.48 12.42 -16.13
N GLY A 242 -8.07 13.62 -16.06
CA GLY A 242 -8.37 14.43 -17.24
C GLY A 242 -7.12 14.78 -18.05
N ILE A 243 -6.03 15.16 -17.39
CA ILE A 243 -4.74 15.44 -18.02
C ILE A 243 -4.19 14.18 -18.68
N MET A 244 -4.23 13.03 -18.01
CA MET A 244 -3.79 11.75 -18.57
C MET A 244 -4.61 11.37 -19.82
N VAL A 245 -5.93 11.49 -19.77
CA VAL A 245 -6.80 11.21 -20.91
C VAL A 245 -6.52 12.18 -22.06
N TYR A 246 -6.34 13.47 -21.78
CA TYR A 246 -6.05 14.48 -22.79
C TYR A 246 -4.77 14.16 -23.57
N PHE A 247 -3.65 13.93 -22.87
CA PHE A 247 -2.38 13.65 -23.51
C PHE A 247 -2.26 12.21 -24.08
N SER A 248 -3.10 11.30 -23.65
CA SER A 248 -3.13 9.93 -24.19
C SER A 248 -4.02 9.78 -25.42
N CYS A 249 -5.13 10.55 -25.53
CA CYS A 249 -6.13 10.36 -26.57
C CYS A 249 -6.29 11.57 -27.51
N ILE A 250 -5.98 12.79 -27.07
CA ILE A 250 -6.23 14.03 -27.83
C ILE A 250 -4.92 14.60 -28.34
N ASP A 251 -4.03 14.96 -27.45
CA ASP A 251 -2.72 15.51 -27.81
C ASP A 251 -1.61 14.47 -27.61
N THR A 252 -1.48 13.59 -28.58
CA THR A 252 -0.48 12.53 -28.57
C THR A 252 0.91 12.94 -29.04
N LYS A 253 1.10 14.22 -29.47
CA LYS A 253 2.32 14.68 -30.12
C LYS A 253 3.18 15.62 -29.26
N THR A 254 2.59 16.31 -28.28
CA THR A 254 3.35 17.21 -27.41
C THR A 254 4.40 16.43 -26.64
N ASP A 255 5.65 16.87 -26.69
CA ASP A 255 6.73 16.30 -25.87
C ASP A 255 6.53 16.70 -24.41
N LEU A 256 6.32 15.72 -23.55
CA LEU A 256 6.17 15.89 -22.11
C LEU A 256 7.48 15.69 -21.34
N GLY A 257 8.58 15.44 -22.03
CA GLY A 257 9.88 15.18 -21.43
C GLY A 257 9.84 14.05 -20.40
N SER A 258 10.39 14.27 -19.20
CA SER A 258 10.42 13.27 -18.12
C SER A 258 9.03 12.88 -17.60
N PHE A 259 7.98 13.66 -17.86
CA PHE A 259 6.61 13.35 -17.46
C PHE A 259 5.88 12.40 -18.42
N GLU A 260 6.46 12.11 -19.59
CA GLU A 260 5.86 11.20 -20.60
C GLU A 260 5.41 9.88 -19.98
N ARG A 261 6.28 9.24 -19.20
CA ARG A 261 6.05 7.93 -18.59
C ARG A 261 4.97 7.90 -17.50
N ILE A 262 4.57 9.08 -17.01
CA ILE A 262 3.56 9.21 -15.94
C ILE A 262 2.23 9.66 -16.52
N ILE A 263 2.26 10.64 -17.45
CA ILE A 263 1.05 11.32 -17.93
C ILE A 263 0.46 10.60 -19.14
N ARG A 264 1.29 10.19 -20.12
CA ARG A 264 0.77 9.56 -21.33
C ARG A 264 0.61 8.05 -21.17
N PHE A 265 -0.63 7.57 -21.13
CA PHE A 265 -0.93 6.15 -21.06
C PHE A 265 -0.71 5.49 -22.42
N ASN A 266 0.38 4.78 -22.55
CA ASN A 266 0.82 4.03 -23.73
C ASN A 266 1.59 2.76 -23.29
N ASP A 267 2.16 2.02 -24.23
CA ASP A 267 2.86 0.76 -23.94
C ASP A 267 4.04 0.92 -22.94
N ILE A 268 4.70 2.07 -22.92
CA ILE A 268 5.83 2.32 -22.00
C ILE A 268 5.41 2.90 -20.65
N TRP A 269 4.12 3.22 -20.46
CA TRP A 269 3.61 3.79 -19.22
C TRP A 269 3.92 2.90 -18.01
N GLY A 270 4.37 3.50 -16.90
CA GLY A 270 4.57 2.81 -15.63
C GLY A 270 5.52 1.62 -15.74
N THR A 271 6.64 1.75 -16.45
CA THR A 271 7.62 0.66 -16.66
C THR A 271 6.97 -0.55 -17.36
N HIS A 272 6.35 -0.29 -18.54
CA HIS A 272 5.67 -1.26 -19.41
C HIS A 272 4.36 -1.86 -18.85
N ARG A 273 3.84 -1.34 -17.72
CA ARG A 273 2.50 -1.73 -17.23
C ARG A 273 1.40 -1.37 -18.24
N GLY A 274 1.54 -0.25 -18.95
CA GLY A 274 0.61 0.12 -20.02
C GLY A 274 0.48 -0.95 -21.09
N PHE A 275 1.59 -1.55 -21.54
CA PHE A 275 1.56 -2.69 -22.46
C PHE A 275 0.74 -3.84 -21.90
N MET A 276 1.02 -4.26 -20.66
CA MET A 276 0.32 -5.37 -20.02
C MET A 276 -1.17 -5.09 -19.83
N TRP A 277 -1.55 -3.86 -19.45
CA TRP A 277 -2.95 -3.50 -19.23
C TRP A 277 -3.75 -3.45 -20.53
N ILE A 278 -3.19 -2.85 -21.59
CA ILE A 278 -3.85 -2.75 -22.91
C ILE A 278 -4.09 -4.17 -23.46
N ARG A 279 -3.08 -5.06 -23.43
CA ARG A 279 -3.24 -6.45 -23.91
C ARG A 279 -4.18 -7.25 -23.02
N SER A 280 -4.17 -7.05 -21.72
CA SER A 280 -5.15 -7.68 -20.82
C SER A 280 -6.59 -7.29 -21.17
N ILE A 281 -6.84 -6.01 -21.53
CA ILE A 281 -8.17 -5.57 -21.98
C ILE A 281 -8.54 -6.24 -23.32
N TRP A 282 -7.59 -6.41 -24.25
CA TRP A 282 -7.84 -7.13 -25.50
C TRP A 282 -8.16 -8.60 -25.26
N ILE A 283 -7.36 -9.29 -24.42
CA ILE A 283 -7.63 -10.68 -24.02
C ILE A 283 -9.07 -10.82 -23.48
N PHE A 284 -9.47 -9.90 -22.59
CA PHE A 284 -10.83 -9.91 -22.07
C PHE A 284 -11.89 -9.61 -23.15
N GLY A 285 -11.59 -8.69 -24.08
CA GLY A 285 -12.47 -8.36 -25.22
C GLY A 285 -12.76 -9.57 -26.11
N ASP A 286 -11.71 -10.33 -26.42
CA ASP A 286 -11.77 -11.51 -27.31
C ASP A 286 -12.21 -12.80 -26.60
N ALA A 287 -12.28 -12.80 -25.28
CA ALA A 287 -12.68 -13.96 -24.48
C ALA A 287 -14.13 -14.39 -24.78
N SER A 288 -14.41 -15.67 -24.69
CA SER A 288 -15.75 -16.23 -24.78
C SER A 288 -16.66 -15.69 -23.67
N PHE A 289 -17.99 -15.79 -23.85
CA PHE A 289 -18.96 -15.35 -22.84
C PHE A 289 -18.73 -16.01 -21.47
N ILE A 290 -18.38 -17.30 -21.47
CA ILE A 290 -18.12 -18.05 -20.24
C ILE A 290 -16.82 -17.55 -19.56
N GLU A 291 -15.77 -17.31 -20.34
CA GLU A 291 -14.52 -16.76 -19.83
C GLU A 291 -14.67 -15.31 -19.33
N LYS A 292 -15.51 -14.49 -19.96
CA LYS A 292 -15.85 -13.17 -19.44
C LYS A 292 -16.54 -13.25 -18.07
N LEU A 293 -17.38 -14.24 -17.85
CA LEU A 293 -18.06 -14.42 -16.56
C LEU A 293 -17.17 -15.04 -15.48
N PHE A 294 -16.40 -16.08 -15.80
CA PHE A 294 -15.70 -16.92 -14.83
C PHE A 294 -14.17 -16.91 -14.98
N GLY A 295 -13.65 -16.23 -15.99
CA GLY A 295 -12.22 -16.15 -16.29
C GLY A 295 -11.66 -17.41 -16.96
N VAL A 296 -10.38 -17.37 -17.28
CA VAL A 296 -9.63 -18.50 -17.88
C VAL A 296 -9.18 -19.53 -16.84
N GLY A 297 -9.38 -19.24 -15.57
CA GLY A 297 -9.00 -20.07 -14.42
C GLY A 297 -8.04 -19.35 -13.47
N PRO A 298 -8.13 -19.63 -12.16
CA PRO A 298 -7.22 -19.08 -11.16
C PRO A 298 -5.76 -19.40 -11.49
N ASP A 299 -4.89 -18.37 -11.44
CA ASP A 299 -3.45 -18.45 -11.73
C ASP A 299 -3.08 -18.82 -13.20
N MET A 300 -4.01 -18.58 -14.14
CA MET A 300 -3.81 -18.88 -15.57
C MET A 300 -3.43 -17.65 -16.42
N PHE A 301 -3.08 -16.53 -15.77
CA PHE A 301 -2.73 -15.29 -16.50
C PHE A 301 -1.57 -15.51 -17.50
N TYR A 302 -0.53 -16.23 -17.10
CA TYR A 302 0.60 -16.56 -17.97
C TYR A 302 0.16 -17.18 -19.29
N SER A 303 -0.71 -18.19 -19.24
CA SER A 303 -1.22 -18.87 -20.43
C SER A 303 -2.10 -17.95 -21.29
N ALA A 304 -2.94 -17.14 -20.67
CA ALA A 304 -3.78 -16.18 -21.39
C ALA A 304 -2.97 -15.07 -22.08
N PHE A 305 -1.85 -14.66 -21.47
CA PHE A 305 -1.00 -13.59 -21.98
C PHE A 305 0.09 -14.08 -22.94
N SER A 306 0.33 -15.40 -23.03
CA SER A 306 1.39 -15.98 -23.84
C SER A 306 1.43 -15.55 -25.33
N PRO A 307 0.29 -15.24 -26.01
CA PRO A 307 0.34 -14.73 -27.38
C PRO A 307 1.09 -13.41 -27.56
N TYR A 308 1.32 -12.66 -26.48
CA TYR A 308 1.99 -11.35 -26.50
C TYR A 308 3.43 -11.39 -25.97
N PHE A 309 4.01 -12.56 -25.71
CA PHE A 309 5.38 -12.66 -25.17
C PHE A 309 6.44 -12.18 -26.15
N ASP A 310 6.28 -12.45 -27.45
CA ASP A 310 7.20 -11.97 -28.47
C ASP A 310 7.22 -10.43 -28.55
N ASP A 311 6.06 -9.79 -28.36
CA ASP A 311 5.99 -8.34 -28.30
C ASP A 311 6.52 -7.79 -26.97
N LEU A 312 6.30 -8.49 -25.87
CA LEU A 312 6.83 -8.12 -24.55
C LEU A 312 8.35 -8.17 -24.52
N SER A 313 8.96 -9.11 -25.26
CA SER A 313 10.43 -9.24 -25.34
C SER A 313 11.13 -7.99 -25.91
N LYS A 314 10.43 -7.18 -26.71
CA LYS A 314 10.93 -5.89 -27.22
C LYS A 314 11.18 -4.87 -26.10
N TYR A 315 10.59 -5.09 -24.93
CA TYR A 315 10.72 -4.24 -23.73
C TYR A 315 11.65 -4.85 -22.67
N GLY A 316 12.32 -5.98 -22.98
CA GLY A 316 13.29 -6.62 -22.09
C GLY A 316 12.75 -7.75 -21.23
N ASP A 317 11.43 -8.00 -21.23
CA ASP A 317 10.80 -9.07 -20.47
C ASP A 317 10.41 -10.23 -21.37
N SER A 318 10.92 -11.43 -21.11
CA SER A 318 10.60 -12.62 -21.92
C SER A 318 9.21 -13.21 -21.66
N SER A 319 8.62 -12.94 -20.49
CA SER A 319 7.30 -13.43 -20.10
C SER A 319 6.78 -12.68 -18.87
N THR A 320 5.47 -12.74 -18.64
CA THR A 320 4.85 -12.25 -17.42
C THR A 320 3.79 -13.22 -16.91
N ASN A 321 3.65 -13.33 -15.59
CA ASN A 321 2.65 -14.18 -14.95
C ASN A 321 1.56 -13.38 -14.22
N ALA A 322 1.53 -12.06 -14.42
CA ALA A 322 0.51 -11.18 -13.85
C ALA A 322 0.39 -9.88 -14.65
N ALA A 323 -0.77 -9.24 -14.59
CA ALA A 323 -1.05 -7.95 -15.23
C ALA A 323 -0.35 -6.75 -14.56
N HIS A 324 0.34 -6.92 -13.44
CA HIS A 324 0.79 -5.84 -12.55
C HIS A 324 -0.34 -4.85 -12.20
N ASN A 325 -1.54 -5.37 -12.12
CA ASN A 325 -2.77 -4.76 -11.64
C ASN A 325 -3.65 -5.91 -11.15
N GLU A 326 -3.87 -5.99 -9.85
CA GLU A 326 -4.60 -7.10 -9.23
C GLU A 326 -6.03 -7.21 -9.75
N TYR A 327 -6.67 -6.09 -10.03
CA TYR A 327 -8.05 -6.05 -10.53
C TYR A 327 -8.16 -6.59 -11.96
N LEU A 328 -7.24 -6.19 -12.84
CA LEU A 328 -7.17 -6.75 -14.20
C LEU A 328 -6.78 -8.24 -14.16
N ASN A 329 -5.88 -8.61 -13.26
CA ASN A 329 -5.51 -10.00 -13.09
C ASN A 329 -6.72 -10.85 -12.67
N TYR A 330 -7.54 -10.39 -11.73
CA TYR A 330 -8.79 -11.06 -11.37
C TYR A 330 -9.80 -11.06 -12.51
N LEU A 331 -9.92 -9.96 -13.25
CA LEU A 331 -10.83 -9.90 -14.41
C LEU A 331 -10.51 -10.99 -15.44
N ILE A 332 -9.23 -11.22 -15.72
CA ILE A 332 -8.80 -12.25 -16.68
C ILE A 332 -8.94 -13.66 -16.08
N THR A 333 -8.51 -13.87 -14.84
CA THR A 333 -8.35 -15.21 -14.27
C THR A 333 -9.63 -15.77 -13.66
N ILE A 334 -10.49 -14.94 -13.07
CA ILE A 334 -11.74 -15.36 -12.42
C ILE A 334 -12.98 -14.58 -12.92
N GLY A 335 -12.81 -13.80 -13.97
CA GLY A 335 -13.89 -13.12 -14.69
C GLY A 335 -14.58 -12.00 -13.92
N ILE A 336 -15.64 -11.46 -14.51
CA ILE A 336 -16.46 -10.39 -13.91
C ILE A 336 -17.03 -10.84 -12.56
N THR A 337 -17.50 -12.07 -12.44
CA THR A 337 -18.15 -12.56 -11.20
C THR A 337 -17.13 -12.62 -10.05
N GLY A 338 -15.92 -13.06 -10.31
CA GLY A 338 -14.85 -13.10 -9.32
C GLY A 338 -14.39 -11.69 -8.93
N LEU A 339 -14.17 -10.80 -9.90
CA LEU A 339 -13.80 -9.41 -9.65
C LEU A 339 -14.86 -8.68 -8.82
N LEU A 340 -16.15 -8.80 -9.19
CA LEU A 340 -17.23 -8.15 -8.43
C LEU A 340 -17.33 -8.70 -7.01
N SER A 341 -17.13 -10.00 -6.81
CA SER A 341 -17.10 -10.64 -5.50
C SER A 341 -15.94 -10.09 -4.65
N TYR A 342 -14.75 -9.96 -5.23
CA TYR A 342 -13.59 -9.37 -4.57
C TYR A 342 -13.84 -7.90 -4.17
N LEU A 343 -14.34 -7.10 -5.09
CA LEU A 343 -14.71 -5.70 -4.82
C LEU A 343 -15.78 -5.59 -3.73
N ALA A 344 -16.78 -6.46 -3.74
CA ALA A 344 -17.82 -6.49 -2.71
C ALA A 344 -17.25 -6.80 -1.32
N ILE A 345 -16.28 -7.72 -1.22
CA ILE A 345 -15.59 -8.03 0.03
C ILE A 345 -14.80 -6.82 0.51
N VAL A 346 -13.98 -6.21 -0.33
CA VAL A 346 -13.14 -5.05 0.03
C VAL A 346 -13.98 -3.85 0.42
N CYS A 347 -14.93 -3.44 -0.44
CA CYS A 347 -15.80 -2.29 -0.19
C CYS A 347 -16.71 -2.53 1.03
N GLY A 348 -17.24 -3.75 1.19
CA GLY A 348 -18.05 -4.15 2.34
C GLY A 348 -17.25 -4.07 3.65
N THR A 349 -16.01 -4.54 3.64
CA THR A 349 -15.09 -4.45 4.79
C THR A 349 -14.83 -3.00 5.16
N ILE A 350 -14.46 -2.15 4.20
CA ILE A 350 -14.19 -0.72 4.43
C ILE A 350 -15.44 -0.04 4.99
N LYS A 351 -16.60 -0.22 4.34
CA LYS A 351 -17.88 0.36 4.77
C LYS A 351 -18.23 0.00 6.21
N ASN A 352 -18.14 -1.30 6.55
CA ASN A 352 -18.47 -1.77 7.89
C ASN A 352 -17.45 -1.29 8.92
N ALA A 353 -16.15 -1.37 8.62
CA ALA A 353 -15.11 -0.91 9.53
C ALA A 353 -15.25 0.59 9.84
N VAL A 354 -15.46 1.44 8.83
CA VAL A 354 -15.68 2.89 9.03
C VAL A 354 -16.94 3.16 9.84
N LYS A 355 -18.04 2.41 9.59
CA LYS A 355 -19.30 2.56 10.32
C LYS A 355 -19.15 2.30 11.83
N TYR A 356 -18.36 1.28 12.19
CA TYR A 356 -18.18 0.85 13.59
C TYR A 356 -16.85 1.33 14.21
N ALA A 357 -16.10 2.19 13.55
CA ALA A 357 -14.81 2.70 14.04
C ALA A 357 -14.92 3.59 15.29
N LYS A 358 -16.12 4.12 15.59
CA LYS A 358 -16.36 4.88 16.82
C LYS A 358 -16.52 3.95 18.02
N GLU A 359 -17.18 2.84 17.84
CA GLU A 359 -17.41 1.81 18.84
C GLU A 359 -16.12 1.00 19.12
N ASN A 360 -15.35 0.70 18.08
CA ASN A 360 -14.09 -0.01 18.23
C ASN A 360 -12.97 0.68 17.40
N PRO A 361 -12.10 1.49 18.04
CA PRO A 361 -11.02 2.19 17.33
C PRO A 361 -9.99 1.29 16.65
N MET A 362 -9.87 0.01 17.03
CA MET A 362 -8.95 -0.94 16.36
C MET A 362 -9.32 -1.18 14.90
N LEU A 363 -10.59 -0.95 14.55
CA LEU A 363 -11.05 -0.96 13.16
C LEU A 363 -10.32 0.06 12.28
N ILE A 364 -9.92 1.21 12.85
CA ILE A 364 -9.14 2.22 12.12
C ILE A 364 -7.81 1.62 11.66
N ALA A 365 -7.11 0.91 12.56
CA ALA A 365 -5.83 0.29 12.23
C ALA A 365 -6.00 -0.81 11.17
N CYS A 366 -6.94 -1.72 11.36
CA CYS A 366 -7.14 -2.83 10.42
C CYS A 366 -7.59 -2.35 9.03
N VAL A 367 -8.54 -1.43 8.97
CA VAL A 367 -9.02 -0.92 7.67
C VAL A 367 -8.00 -0.05 6.95
N SER A 368 -7.07 0.58 7.67
CA SER A 368 -5.95 1.31 7.08
C SER A 368 -5.06 0.41 6.23
N ALA A 369 -4.78 -0.82 6.70
CA ALA A 369 -4.07 -1.83 5.91
C ALA A 369 -4.86 -2.21 4.65
N VAL A 370 -6.17 -2.44 4.79
CA VAL A 370 -7.02 -2.82 3.66
C VAL A 370 -7.08 -1.71 2.61
N ILE A 371 -7.25 -0.45 3.02
CA ILE A 371 -7.32 0.70 2.10
C ILE A 371 -5.99 0.89 1.35
N CYS A 372 -4.87 0.92 2.08
CA CYS A 372 -3.56 1.18 1.47
C CYS A 372 -3.18 0.07 0.48
N TYR A 373 -3.36 -1.19 0.86
CA TYR A 373 -3.11 -2.31 -0.04
C TYR A 373 -4.02 -2.28 -1.26
N ALA A 374 -5.33 -2.03 -1.10
CA ALA A 374 -6.27 -1.95 -2.21
C ALA A 374 -5.92 -0.85 -3.22
N VAL A 375 -5.38 0.27 -2.76
CA VAL A 375 -4.88 1.33 -3.66
C VAL A 375 -3.59 0.87 -4.36
N GLN A 376 -2.63 0.34 -3.61
CA GLN A 376 -1.35 -0.09 -4.15
C GLN A 376 -1.52 -1.23 -5.18
N SER A 377 -2.47 -2.12 -4.99
CA SER A 377 -2.75 -3.24 -5.89
C SER A 377 -3.33 -2.84 -7.26
N VAL A 378 -3.73 -1.58 -7.45
CA VAL A 378 -4.05 -1.03 -8.79
C VAL A 378 -2.84 -1.06 -9.71
N VAL A 379 -1.63 -0.86 -9.18
CA VAL A 379 -0.38 -0.81 -9.92
C VAL A 379 0.61 -1.90 -9.50
N ASN A 380 0.13 -2.92 -8.80
CA ASN A 380 0.93 -4.06 -8.36
C ASN A 380 0.11 -5.36 -8.47
N LEU A 381 0.69 -6.46 -8.05
CA LEU A 381 0.13 -7.79 -8.20
C LEU A 381 -0.07 -8.48 -6.84
N TYR A 382 -1.03 -9.38 -6.78
CA TYR A 382 -1.23 -10.20 -5.61
C TYR A 382 -0.18 -11.32 -5.52
N GLN A 383 0.18 -11.74 -4.30
CA GLN A 383 1.32 -12.60 -4.07
C GLN A 383 1.19 -13.42 -2.79
N PRO A 384 1.70 -14.68 -2.77
CA PRO A 384 1.60 -15.56 -1.61
C PRO A 384 2.26 -15.00 -0.33
N ILE A 385 3.18 -14.03 -0.44
CA ILE A 385 3.92 -13.47 0.71
C ILE A 385 3.11 -12.38 1.42
N THR A 386 2.43 -11.51 0.68
CA THR A 386 1.78 -10.31 1.24
C THR A 386 0.26 -10.40 1.25
N THR A 387 -0.33 -11.02 0.24
CA THR A 387 -1.79 -11.15 0.12
C THR A 387 -2.44 -11.92 1.29
N PRO A 388 -1.82 -12.94 1.92
CA PRO A 388 -2.38 -13.54 3.14
C PRO A 388 -2.61 -12.53 4.26
N LEU A 389 -1.69 -11.59 4.46
CA LEU A 389 -1.84 -10.53 5.47
C LEU A 389 -3.03 -9.62 5.16
N PHE A 390 -3.25 -9.27 3.89
CA PHE A 390 -4.41 -8.51 3.47
C PHE A 390 -5.73 -9.21 3.85
N PHE A 391 -5.87 -10.51 3.56
CA PHE A 391 -7.06 -11.27 3.95
C PHE A 391 -7.19 -11.44 5.46
N ILE A 392 -6.08 -11.55 6.19
CA ILE A 392 -6.09 -11.53 7.67
C ILE A 392 -6.66 -10.20 8.18
N PHE A 393 -6.26 -9.05 7.62
CA PHE A 393 -6.80 -7.75 8.03
C PHE A 393 -8.29 -7.58 7.67
N ILE A 394 -8.75 -8.12 6.54
CA ILE A 394 -10.18 -8.22 6.21
C ILE A 394 -10.91 -9.03 7.29
N ALA A 395 -10.38 -10.18 7.68
CA ALA A 395 -10.98 -11.04 8.71
C ALA A 395 -10.97 -10.36 10.11
N LEU A 396 -9.89 -9.66 10.46
CA LEU A 396 -9.81 -8.88 11.69
C LEU A 396 -10.83 -7.74 11.72
N CYS A 397 -11.03 -7.03 10.60
CA CYS A 397 -12.08 -6.03 10.49
C CYS A 397 -13.46 -6.63 10.80
N GLU A 398 -13.79 -7.78 10.21
CA GLU A 398 -15.07 -8.44 10.48
C GLU A 398 -15.18 -8.92 11.93
N ALA A 399 -14.10 -9.48 12.51
CA ALA A 399 -14.09 -9.91 13.91
C ALA A 399 -14.37 -8.72 14.85
N PHE A 400 -13.71 -7.59 14.66
CA PHE A 400 -13.95 -6.38 15.46
C PHE A 400 -15.34 -5.76 15.22
N VAL A 401 -15.86 -5.79 13.99
CA VAL A 401 -17.24 -5.34 13.71
C VAL A 401 -18.27 -6.21 14.43
N ARG A 402 -18.07 -7.52 14.47
CA ARG A 402 -18.96 -8.43 15.19
C ARG A 402 -18.96 -8.17 16.70
N ASN A 403 -17.78 -7.94 17.28
CA ASN A 403 -17.66 -7.59 18.71
C ASN A 403 -18.39 -6.27 19.00
N ALA A 404 -18.17 -5.23 18.17
CA ALA A 404 -18.86 -3.94 18.34
C ALA A 404 -20.40 -4.05 18.21
N LYS A 405 -20.90 -4.91 17.32
CA LYS A 405 -22.34 -5.19 17.21
C LYS A 405 -22.89 -5.91 18.45
N ALA A 406 -22.16 -6.90 18.96
CA ALA A 406 -22.58 -7.64 20.15
C ALA A 406 -22.66 -6.73 21.40
N GLU A 407 -21.66 -5.87 21.62
CA GLU A 407 -21.66 -4.89 22.70
C GLU A 407 -22.84 -3.92 22.59
N LYS A 408 -23.10 -3.42 21.39
CA LYS A 408 -24.24 -2.51 21.15
C LYS A 408 -25.59 -3.17 21.41
N SER A 409 -25.74 -4.45 21.04
CA SER A 409 -26.97 -5.21 21.30
C SER A 409 -27.16 -5.48 22.78
N ALA A 410 -26.08 -5.76 23.53
CA ALA A 410 -26.12 -5.95 24.96
C ALA A 410 -26.55 -4.67 25.72
N ILE A 411 -26.01 -3.51 25.30
CA ILE A 411 -26.40 -2.20 25.90
C ILE A 411 -27.87 -1.86 25.58
N SER A 412 -28.40 -2.22 24.42
CA SER A 412 -29.78 -1.92 24.06
C SER A 412 -30.81 -2.87 24.69
N ALA A 413 -30.36 -3.97 25.31
CA ALA A 413 -31.19 -4.95 25.99
C ALA A 413 -31.33 -4.71 27.51
N VAL A 414 -30.56 -3.76 28.05
CA VAL A 414 -30.61 -3.24 29.42
C VAL A 414 -31.36 -1.90 29.45
#